data_33ad33ed69bebbe5a7a04ee00f8bc54b
#
_entry.id   33ad33ed69bebbe5a7a04ee00f8bc54b
#
_cell.length_a   1.000
_cell.length_b   1.000
_cell.length_c   1.000
_cell.angle_alpha   90.00
_cell.angle_beta   90.00
_cell.angle_gamma   90.00
#
_symmetry.space_group_name_H-M   'P 1'
#
loop_
_entity.id
_entity.type
_entity.pdbx_description
1 polymer ?
#
loop_
_entity_poly.entity_id
_entity_poly.type
_entity_poly.pdbx_seq_one_letter_code
_entity_poly.pdbx_strand_id
1 'polypeptide(L)'
;MFIINGEHWRVVLCSVHHPMLIRSDGSLSVGACDDASKTIYLNGNLRGDFLKKVLCHELTHAAMFSYNVELTIEQEELLAELIATYGEEIIDITNVLFYKLKERLA
;
A
#
# COMPACT_ATOMS: atom_id res chain seq x y z
N MET A 1 12.48 -1.80 8.00
CA MET A 1 12.87 -2.13 6.62
C MET A 1 12.19 -3.39 6.17
N PHE A 2 11.74 -3.45 4.94
CA PHE A 2 11.11 -4.62 4.35
C PHE A 2 11.57 -4.76 2.89
N ILE A 3 11.29 -5.91 2.28
CA ILE A 3 11.78 -6.22 0.93
C ILE A 3 10.59 -6.55 0.03
N ILE A 4 10.55 -5.94 -1.16
CA ILE A 4 9.61 -6.29 -2.22
C ILE A 4 10.44 -6.57 -3.48
N ASN A 5 10.28 -7.77 -4.05
CA ASN A 5 11.00 -8.18 -5.26
C ASN A 5 12.52 -7.90 -5.18
N GLY A 6 13.13 -8.21 -4.02
CA GLY A 6 14.56 -8.01 -3.79
C GLY A 6 14.97 -6.56 -3.52
N GLU A 7 14.07 -5.61 -3.60
CA GLU A 7 14.35 -4.20 -3.34
C GLU A 7 14.03 -3.84 -1.89
N HIS A 8 14.96 -3.11 -1.26
CA HIS A 8 14.82 -2.70 0.13
C HIS A 8 14.03 -1.41 0.23
N TRP A 9 12.94 -1.46 1.00
CA TRP A 9 12.06 -0.35 1.27
C TRP A 9 12.03 -0.03 2.76
N ARG A 10 11.64 1.17 3.10
CA ARG A 10 11.43 1.58 4.50
C ARG A 10 10.15 2.40 4.64
N VAL A 11 9.63 2.42 5.87
CA VAL A 11 8.47 3.23 6.24
C VAL A 11 8.94 4.27 7.25
N VAL A 12 8.54 5.51 7.05
CA VAL A 12 8.88 6.64 7.93
C VAL A 12 7.58 7.29 8.39
N LEU A 13 7.43 7.40 9.70
CA LEU A 13 6.37 8.23 10.30
C LEU A 13 6.92 9.65 10.40
N CYS A 14 6.21 10.63 9.87
CA CYS A 14 6.73 12.00 9.80
C CYS A 14 5.67 13.04 10.18
N SER A 15 6.13 14.29 10.32
CA SER A 15 5.24 15.43 10.59
C SER A 15 4.19 15.56 9.48
N VAL A 16 2.99 16.03 9.84
CA VAL A 16 1.93 16.33 8.87
C VAL A 16 2.35 17.34 7.80
N HIS A 17 3.36 18.17 8.09
CA HIS A 17 3.90 19.16 7.17
C HIS A 17 5.19 18.72 6.48
N HIS A 18 5.54 17.43 6.57
CA HIS A 18 6.72 16.92 5.85
C HIS A 18 6.56 17.18 4.35
N PRO A 19 7.62 17.65 3.67
CA PRO A 19 7.54 17.97 2.23
C PRO A 19 6.95 16.87 1.36
N MET A 20 7.25 15.61 1.66
CA MET A 20 6.74 14.46 0.90
C MET A 20 5.23 14.25 1.05
N LEU A 21 4.59 14.85 2.06
CA LEU A 21 3.14 14.78 2.26
C LEU A 21 2.42 16.00 1.69
N ILE A 22 3.13 16.94 1.09
CA ILE A 22 2.54 18.13 0.47
C ILE A 22 2.40 17.87 -1.03
N ARG A 23 1.15 17.90 -1.52
CA ARG A 23 0.87 17.71 -2.94
C ARG A 23 1.23 18.97 -3.74
N SER A 24 1.33 18.83 -5.07
CA SER A 24 1.66 19.93 -5.98
C SER A 24 0.69 21.11 -5.88
N ASP A 25 -0.57 20.86 -5.49
CA ASP A 25 -1.59 21.91 -5.29
C ASP A 25 -1.55 22.53 -3.90
N GLY A 26 -0.59 22.13 -3.05
CA GLY A 26 -0.45 22.61 -1.67
C GLY A 26 -1.29 21.87 -0.65
N SER A 27 -2.16 20.95 -1.06
CA SER A 27 -2.94 20.13 -0.12
C SER A 27 -2.06 19.10 0.58
N LEU A 28 -2.52 18.62 1.75
CA LEU A 28 -1.81 17.64 2.54
C LEU A 28 -2.30 16.22 2.21
N SER A 29 -1.36 15.30 2.07
CA SER A 29 -1.63 13.86 1.96
C SER A 29 -1.36 13.17 3.29
N VAL A 30 -2.05 12.05 3.55
CA VAL A 30 -1.81 11.24 4.75
C VAL A 30 -0.69 10.21 4.54
N GLY A 31 -0.34 9.93 3.30
CA GLY A 31 0.76 9.04 2.95
C GLY A 31 1.31 9.35 1.56
N ALA A 32 2.54 8.91 1.31
CA ALA A 32 3.20 9.04 0.03
C ALA A 32 4.19 7.90 -0.17
N CYS A 33 4.39 7.50 -1.42
CA CYS A 33 5.34 6.47 -1.79
C CYS A 33 6.36 7.07 -2.75
N ASP A 34 7.64 7.05 -2.38
CA ASP A 34 8.72 7.60 -3.19
C ASP A 34 9.61 6.48 -3.72
N ASP A 35 9.54 6.24 -5.03
CA ASP A 35 10.33 5.20 -5.68
C ASP A 35 11.82 5.52 -5.69
N ALA A 36 12.18 6.79 -5.80
CA ALA A 36 13.59 7.19 -5.89
C ALA A 36 14.36 6.82 -4.62
N SER A 37 13.77 7.03 -3.44
CA SER A 37 14.37 6.69 -2.16
C SER A 37 13.89 5.36 -1.57
N LYS A 38 12.95 4.67 -2.25
CA LYS A 38 12.33 3.44 -1.76
C LYS A 38 11.76 3.62 -0.35
N THR A 39 11.01 4.69 -0.17
CA THR A 39 10.49 5.09 1.14
C THR A 39 8.99 5.36 1.06
N ILE A 40 8.27 4.82 2.03
CA ILE A 40 6.87 5.16 2.29
C ILE A 40 6.84 6.15 3.44
N TYR A 41 6.21 7.31 3.22
CA TYR A 41 6.02 8.34 4.23
C TYR A 41 4.58 8.29 4.73
N LEU A 42 4.40 8.25 6.04
CA LEU A 42 3.07 8.23 6.65
C LEU A 42 2.97 9.38 7.65
N ASN A 43 1.81 10.04 7.68
CA ASN A 43 1.50 11.03 8.70
C ASN A 43 1.55 10.35 10.07
N GLY A 44 2.42 10.85 10.95
CA GLY A 44 2.67 10.28 12.28
C GLY A 44 1.47 10.32 13.23
N ASN A 45 0.40 11.04 12.88
CA ASN A 45 -0.84 11.10 13.67
C ASN A 45 -1.84 10.01 13.32
N LEU A 46 -1.59 9.24 12.26
CA LEU A 46 -2.47 8.13 11.87
C LEU A 46 -2.49 7.05 12.97
N ARG A 47 -3.67 6.48 13.20
CA ARG A 47 -3.86 5.42 14.20
C ARG A 47 -4.89 4.40 13.71
N GLY A 48 -4.83 3.19 14.30
CA GLY A 48 -5.85 2.15 14.13
C GLY A 48 -6.03 1.69 12.70
N ASP A 49 -7.28 1.38 12.34
CA ASP A 49 -7.61 0.82 11.03
C ASP A 49 -7.31 1.79 9.89
N PHE A 50 -7.43 3.08 10.13
CA PHE A 50 -7.09 4.07 9.10
C PHE A 50 -5.60 4.07 8.78
N LEU A 51 -4.74 3.96 9.80
CA LEU A 51 -3.31 3.79 9.59
C LEU A 51 -3.02 2.55 8.73
N LYS A 52 -3.67 1.43 9.07
CA LYS A 52 -3.52 0.18 8.33
C LYS A 52 -3.93 0.33 6.87
N LYS A 53 -5.05 1.00 6.62
CA LYS A 53 -5.55 1.25 5.27
C LYS A 53 -4.59 2.12 4.46
N VAL A 54 -4.09 3.21 5.03
CA VAL A 54 -3.14 4.10 4.35
C VAL A 54 -1.83 3.37 4.07
N LEU A 55 -1.32 2.61 5.04
CA LEU A 55 -0.11 1.79 4.85
C LEU A 55 -0.28 0.82 3.69
N CYS A 56 -1.40 0.10 3.64
CA CYS A 56 -1.68 -0.87 2.57
C CYS A 56 -1.78 -0.18 1.21
N HIS A 57 -2.40 0.99 1.14
CA HIS A 57 -2.48 1.80 -0.08
C HIS A 57 -1.08 2.14 -0.60
N GLU A 58 -0.20 2.65 0.27
CA GLU A 58 1.16 3.02 -0.12
C GLU A 58 2.03 1.79 -0.43
N LEU A 59 1.84 0.67 0.29
CA LEU A 59 2.53 -0.58 -0.01
C LEU A 59 2.15 -1.13 -1.39
N THR A 60 0.92 -0.92 -1.83
CA THR A 60 0.50 -1.31 -3.18
C THR A 60 1.25 -0.51 -4.24
N HIS A 61 1.43 0.80 -4.04
CA HIS A 61 2.28 1.60 -4.92
C HIS A 61 3.73 1.10 -4.94
N ALA A 62 4.29 0.81 -3.78
CA ALA A 62 5.65 0.28 -3.66
C ALA A 62 5.81 -1.04 -4.42
N ALA A 63 4.83 -1.94 -4.31
CA ALA A 63 4.83 -3.21 -5.04
C ALA A 63 4.78 -2.98 -6.55
N MET A 64 3.94 -2.06 -7.02
CA MET A 64 3.86 -1.73 -8.44
C MET A 64 5.19 -1.17 -8.97
N PHE A 65 5.87 -0.32 -8.22
CA PHE A 65 7.21 0.15 -8.57
C PHE A 65 8.21 -1.02 -8.65
N SER A 66 8.24 -1.85 -7.61
CA SER A 66 9.24 -2.91 -7.49
C SER A 66 9.05 -4.04 -8.50
N TYR A 67 7.82 -4.26 -8.96
CA TYR A 67 7.52 -5.25 -9.99
C TYR A 67 7.35 -4.65 -11.38
N ASN A 68 7.64 -3.36 -11.54
CA ASN A 68 7.55 -2.64 -12.83
C ASN A 68 6.17 -2.79 -13.50
N VAL A 69 5.13 -2.66 -12.71
CA VAL A 69 3.75 -2.71 -13.23
C VAL A 69 3.43 -1.36 -13.87
N GLU A 70 3.14 -1.38 -15.17
CA GLU A 70 2.84 -0.17 -15.93
C GLU A 70 1.33 0.04 -16.03
N LEU A 71 0.83 1.01 -15.28
CA LEU A 71 -0.57 1.43 -15.27
C LEU A 71 -0.62 2.97 -15.37
N THR A 72 -1.75 3.49 -15.82
CA THR A 72 -2.00 4.93 -15.70
C THR A 72 -2.10 5.30 -14.21
N ILE A 73 -1.94 6.58 -13.89
CA ILE A 73 -2.07 7.06 -12.51
C ILE A 73 -3.46 6.73 -11.95
N GLU A 74 -4.51 6.91 -12.75
CA GLU A 74 -5.88 6.59 -12.34
C GLU A 74 -6.09 5.10 -12.06
N GLN A 75 -5.54 4.24 -12.90
CA GLN A 75 -5.61 2.79 -12.72
C GLN A 75 -4.84 2.36 -11.46
N GLU A 76 -3.67 2.92 -11.24
CA GLU A 76 -2.83 2.64 -10.08
C GLU A 76 -3.52 3.04 -8.78
N GLU A 77 -4.11 4.24 -8.75
CA GLU A 77 -4.85 4.72 -7.59
C GLU A 77 -6.09 3.87 -7.31
N LEU A 78 -6.82 3.46 -8.35
CA LEU A 78 -7.97 2.60 -8.20
C LEU A 78 -7.58 1.24 -7.61
N LEU A 79 -6.50 0.65 -8.11
CA LEU A 79 -6.00 -0.63 -7.63
C LEU A 79 -5.55 -0.55 -6.17
N ALA A 80 -4.80 0.50 -5.82
CA ALA A 80 -4.34 0.71 -4.45
C ALA A 80 -5.52 0.88 -3.48
N GLU A 81 -6.54 1.63 -3.88
CA GLU A 81 -7.74 1.83 -3.07
C GLU A 81 -8.55 0.53 -2.92
N LEU A 82 -8.69 -0.24 -3.98
CA LEU A 82 -9.38 -1.53 -3.95
C LEU A 82 -8.71 -2.50 -2.98
N ILE A 83 -7.40 -2.64 -3.08
CA ILE A 83 -6.63 -3.55 -2.22
C ILE A 83 -6.67 -3.09 -0.77
N ALA A 84 -6.49 -1.80 -0.51
CA ALA A 84 -6.49 -1.25 0.84
C ALA A 84 -7.86 -1.40 1.52
N THR A 85 -8.95 -1.35 0.75
CA THR A 85 -10.32 -1.41 1.28
C THR A 85 -10.82 -2.84 1.42
N TYR A 86 -10.57 -3.71 0.42
CA TYR A 86 -11.18 -5.03 0.31
C TYR A 86 -10.21 -6.19 0.27
N GLY A 87 -8.91 -5.93 0.13
CA GLY A 87 -7.91 -6.98 -0.13
C GLY A 87 -7.85 -8.03 0.99
N GLU A 88 -7.88 -7.61 2.25
CA GLU A 88 -7.83 -8.52 3.39
C GLU A 88 -9.04 -9.45 3.41
N GLU A 89 -10.25 -8.93 3.21
CA GLU A 89 -11.47 -9.74 3.15
C GLU A 89 -11.41 -10.74 2.00
N ILE A 90 -10.99 -10.31 0.82
CA ILE A 90 -10.87 -11.19 -0.35
C ILE A 90 -9.88 -12.33 -0.07
N ILE A 91 -8.73 -12.03 0.52
CA ILE A 91 -7.72 -13.04 0.85
C ILE A 91 -8.24 -14.00 1.92
N ASP A 92 -8.91 -13.49 2.95
CA ASP A 92 -9.48 -14.33 4.01
C ASP A 92 -10.52 -15.31 3.46
N ILE A 93 -11.42 -14.83 2.61
CA ILE A 93 -12.41 -15.69 1.94
C ILE A 93 -11.72 -16.72 1.04
N THR A 94 -10.70 -16.30 0.29
CA THR A 94 -9.92 -17.18 -0.56
C THR A 94 -9.33 -18.34 0.25
N ASN A 95 -8.75 -18.04 1.40
CA ASN A 95 -8.14 -19.06 2.25
C ASN A 95 -9.19 -20.06 2.77
N VAL A 96 -10.35 -19.59 3.21
CA VAL A 96 -11.44 -20.46 3.68
C VAL A 96 -11.91 -21.38 2.55
N LEU A 97 -12.18 -20.82 1.39
CA LEU A 97 -12.66 -21.59 0.24
C LEU A 97 -11.62 -22.58 -0.26
N PHE A 98 -10.36 -22.17 -0.28
CA PHE A 98 -9.26 -23.04 -0.71
C PHE A 98 -9.15 -24.28 0.18
N TYR A 99 -9.26 -24.14 1.48
CA TYR A 99 -9.23 -25.29 2.40
C TYR A 99 -10.37 -26.29 2.10
N LYS A 100 -11.56 -25.79 1.83
CA LYS A 100 -12.71 -26.65 1.49
C LYS A 100 -12.50 -27.38 0.15
N LEU A 101 -11.99 -26.67 -0.86
CA LEU A 101 -11.72 -27.24 -2.17
C LEU A 101 -10.58 -28.26 -2.10
N LYS A 102 -9.54 -27.98 -1.34
CA LYS A 102 -8.40 -28.87 -1.15
C LYS A 102 -8.83 -30.20 -0.56
N GLU A 103 -9.71 -30.21 0.43
CA GLU A 103 -10.25 -31.43 1.01
C GLU A 103 -11.01 -32.27 0.00
N ARG A 104 -11.76 -31.64 -0.92
CA ARG A 104 -12.49 -32.33 -1.98
C ARG A 104 -11.60 -32.91 -3.04
N LEU A 105 -10.47 -32.29 -3.33
CA LEU A 105 -9.54 -32.68 -4.38
C LEU A 105 -8.49 -33.68 -3.91
N ALA A 106 -8.40 -33.91 -2.61
CA ALA A 106 -7.41 -34.83 -2.01
C ALA A 106 -7.72 -36.30 -2.26
#